data_58d2b14c1f6d7837e72db5a4d404c1e8
#
_entry.id   58d2b14c1f6d7837e72db5a4d404c1e8
#
_cell.length_a   1.000
_cell.length_b   1.000
_cell.length_c   1.000
_cell.angle_alpha   90.00
_cell.angle_beta   90.00
_cell.angle_gamma   90.00
#
_symmetry.space_group_name_H-M   'P 1'
#
loop_
_entity.id
_entity.type
_entity.pdbx_description
1 polymer ?
#
loop_
_entity_poly.entity_id
_entity_poly.type
_entity_poly.pdbx_seq_one_letter_code
_entity_poly.pdbx_strand_id
1 'polypeptide(L)'
;MFSARLVNDPFGDPALFLDVRYRREALLFDLGDIRALPPRMILKTDRIFVTHTHMDHFIGFDHLLRVCLGRDKHLFLYGPPGFIDNVEGKLRAYTWNLVENYENDFRLAVTELHPGRRETAVFQCREAFRPEPQRRIGDFDGTVVERDAYYVDAVFLDHKVPCLAFRLEEKRRVNVMKNALAEMGLPGGAWINALKDCIHRNEPDGSVVRAWWRGEDRRVVERTFSLGELRDRVIKITPGQRIVYVTDAIDSPANEERIVAFARGADALFIEACFLDEDRERAGEKYHLTARQAGRLAGLAGVKRFVLFHHSPKYRGREESFAEEAMRAFREESRRDGILE
;
A
#
# COMPACT_ATOMS: atom_id res chain seq x y z
N MET A 1 -11.83 -4.44 2.89
CA MET A 1 -10.86 -5.41 3.46
C MET A 1 -9.63 -4.69 4.03
N PHE A 2 -9.24 -3.54 3.51
CA PHE A 2 -8.03 -2.81 3.87
C PHE A 2 -8.31 -1.70 4.88
N SER A 3 -7.33 -1.45 5.77
CA SER A 3 -7.32 -0.31 6.69
C SER A 3 -6.01 0.44 6.51
N ALA A 4 -6.08 1.58 5.84
CA ALA A 4 -4.94 2.45 5.57
C ALA A 4 -4.85 3.57 6.61
N ARG A 5 -3.63 3.87 7.08
CA ARG A 5 -3.33 4.99 7.97
C ARG A 5 -1.91 5.50 7.75
N LEU A 6 -1.73 6.79 7.82
CA LEU A 6 -0.40 7.39 7.89
C LEU A 6 0.29 6.90 9.18
N VAL A 7 1.59 6.67 9.10
CA VAL A 7 2.41 6.25 10.25
C VAL A 7 2.72 7.45 11.14
N ASN A 8 3.01 8.58 10.51
CA ASN A 8 3.38 9.83 11.15
C ASN A 8 2.28 10.88 11.01
N ASP A 9 2.40 11.97 11.75
CA ASP A 9 1.58 13.17 11.53
C ASP A 9 1.87 13.77 10.14
N PRO A 10 1.04 14.68 9.63
CA PRO A 10 1.22 15.24 8.29
C PRO A 10 2.53 15.99 8.04
N PHE A 11 3.26 16.37 9.09
CA PHE A 11 4.57 17.05 9.01
C PHE A 11 5.75 16.08 9.18
N GLY A 12 5.48 14.81 9.42
CA GLY A 12 6.50 13.79 9.54
C GLY A 12 6.84 13.14 8.22
N ASP A 13 7.90 12.35 8.22
CA ASP A 13 8.37 11.62 7.04
C ASP A 13 7.26 10.71 6.48
N PRO A 14 7.08 10.66 5.16
CA PRO A 14 6.01 9.90 4.53
C PRO A 14 6.11 8.39 4.78
N ALA A 15 5.05 7.81 5.30
CA ALA A 15 4.83 6.37 5.37
C ALA A 15 3.34 6.06 5.54
N LEU A 16 2.77 5.23 4.66
CA LEU A 16 1.39 4.78 4.76
C LEU A 16 1.38 3.28 5.08
N PHE A 17 0.89 2.92 6.27
CA PHE A 17 0.69 1.53 6.66
C PHE A 17 -0.71 1.06 6.27
N LEU A 18 -0.76 -0.06 5.55
CA LEU A 18 -2.00 -0.66 5.09
C LEU A 18 -2.13 -2.07 5.66
N ASP A 19 -3.09 -2.23 6.56
CA ASP A 19 -3.40 -3.51 7.20
C ASP A 19 -4.40 -4.32 6.37
N VAL A 20 -4.07 -5.54 6.02
CA VAL A 20 -5.01 -6.49 5.42
C VAL A 20 -5.76 -7.17 6.56
N ARG A 21 -6.99 -6.70 6.85
CA ARG A 21 -7.79 -7.16 7.99
C ARG A 21 -8.00 -8.66 7.96
N TYR A 22 -7.84 -9.28 9.12
CA TYR A 22 -7.99 -10.72 9.34
C TYR A 22 -6.95 -11.60 8.61
N ARG A 23 -5.87 -11.01 8.08
CA ARG A 23 -4.75 -11.72 7.47
C ARG A 23 -3.44 -11.37 8.18
N ARG A 24 -2.44 -12.24 8.02
CA ARG A 24 -1.08 -11.98 8.51
C ARG A 24 -0.25 -11.24 7.46
N GLU A 25 -0.86 -10.25 6.82
CA GLU A 25 -0.28 -9.48 5.71
C GLU A 25 -0.53 -8.00 5.94
N ALA A 26 0.48 -7.19 5.70
CA ALA A 26 0.40 -5.74 5.66
C ALA A 26 1.32 -5.20 4.58
N LEU A 27 1.01 -4.01 4.08
CA LEU A 27 1.77 -3.30 3.07
C LEU A 27 2.25 -1.98 3.64
N LEU A 28 3.41 -1.51 3.16
CA LEU A 28 3.90 -0.16 3.42
C LEU A 28 4.08 0.58 2.09
N PHE A 29 3.65 1.82 2.06
CA PHE A 29 3.97 2.76 0.99
C PHE A 29 4.87 3.82 1.60
N ASP A 30 6.06 3.94 1.07
CA ASP A 30 7.24 4.62 1.58
C ASP A 30 7.77 4.09 2.93
N LEU A 31 9.03 4.40 3.16
CA LEU A 31 9.80 4.08 4.35
C LEU A 31 10.42 5.34 4.94
N GLY A 32 9.60 6.34 5.23
CA GLY A 32 10.02 7.44 6.10
C GLY A 32 10.29 6.94 7.52
N ASP A 33 10.16 7.77 8.54
CA ASP A 33 10.35 7.30 9.91
C ASP A 33 9.23 6.32 10.32
N ILE A 34 9.54 5.04 10.33
CA ILE A 34 8.58 3.98 10.72
C ILE A 34 8.70 3.54 12.18
N ARG A 35 9.48 4.25 13.02
CA ARG A 35 9.67 3.89 14.46
C ARG A 35 8.38 3.98 15.27
N ALA A 36 7.39 4.73 14.82
CA ALA A 36 6.06 4.76 15.41
C ALA A 36 5.25 3.46 15.20
N LEU A 37 5.68 2.57 14.27
CA LEU A 37 5.07 1.27 14.09
C LEU A 37 5.60 0.28 15.14
N PRO A 38 4.71 -0.40 15.90
CA PRO A 38 5.14 -1.48 16.76
C PRO A 38 5.84 -2.59 15.95
N PRO A 39 6.87 -3.27 16.51
CA PRO A 39 7.61 -4.34 15.81
C PRO A 39 6.70 -5.41 15.20
N ARG A 40 5.60 -5.77 15.85
CA ARG A 40 4.62 -6.74 15.33
C ARG A 40 3.99 -6.31 14.00
N MET A 41 3.82 -5.00 13.76
CA MET A 41 3.27 -4.47 12.50
C MET A 41 4.32 -4.47 11.42
N ILE A 42 5.56 -4.13 11.76
CA ILE A 42 6.71 -4.23 10.85
C ILE A 42 6.89 -5.69 10.40
N LEU A 43 6.84 -6.64 11.34
CA LEU A 43 6.94 -8.07 11.05
C LEU A 43 5.76 -8.63 10.26
N LYS A 44 4.59 -7.99 10.35
CA LYS A 44 3.42 -8.32 9.54
C LYS A 44 3.56 -7.86 8.09
N THR A 45 4.35 -6.80 7.84
CA THR A 45 4.59 -6.24 6.52
C THR A 45 5.48 -7.16 5.71
N ASP A 46 5.08 -7.50 4.50
CA ASP A 46 5.87 -8.32 3.56
C ASP A 46 6.14 -7.59 2.23
N ARG A 47 5.37 -6.56 1.90
CA ARG A 47 5.55 -5.75 0.67
C ARG A 47 5.66 -4.29 0.99
N ILE A 48 6.65 -3.67 0.38
CA ILE A 48 6.99 -2.27 0.55
C ILE A 48 7.10 -1.62 -0.82
N PHE A 49 6.43 -0.50 -1.00
CA PHE A 49 6.36 0.26 -2.24
C PHE A 49 6.97 1.63 -1.99
N VAL A 50 8.16 1.88 -2.53
CA VAL A 50 8.91 3.11 -2.33
C VAL A 50 8.71 4.00 -3.55
N THR A 51 8.21 5.20 -3.33
CA THR A 51 7.91 6.15 -4.41
C THR A 51 9.18 6.69 -5.06
N HIS A 52 10.15 7.02 -4.24
CA HIS A 52 11.52 7.42 -4.63
C HIS A 52 12.43 7.36 -3.39
N THR A 53 13.73 7.59 -3.58
CA THR A 53 14.72 7.38 -2.52
C THR A 53 15.30 8.67 -1.96
N HIS A 54 14.52 9.78 -1.88
CA HIS A 54 14.88 10.86 -1.00
C HIS A 54 14.92 10.36 0.45
N MET A 55 15.69 11.03 1.30
CA MET A 55 16.01 10.53 2.63
C MET A 55 14.74 10.31 3.47
N ASP A 56 13.81 11.23 3.45
CA ASP A 56 12.55 11.23 4.19
C ASP A 56 11.55 10.16 3.72
N HIS A 57 11.75 9.57 2.52
CA HIS A 57 10.96 8.44 2.01
C HIS A 57 11.64 7.08 2.21
N PHE A 58 12.90 7.07 2.65
CA PHE A 58 13.68 5.82 2.69
C PHE A 58 14.55 5.63 3.95
N ILE A 59 14.57 6.59 4.88
CA ILE A 59 15.38 6.52 6.12
C ILE A 59 14.94 5.35 7.03
N GLY A 60 13.67 4.97 7.00
CA GLY A 60 13.12 3.86 7.79
C GLY A 60 13.58 2.46 7.36
N PHE A 61 14.26 2.33 6.21
CA PHE A 61 14.79 1.05 5.75
C PHE A 61 15.71 0.39 6.78
N ASP A 62 16.57 1.17 7.43
CA ASP A 62 17.52 0.66 8.44
C ASP A 62 16.78 0.09 9.66
N HIS A 63 15.68 0.74 10.08
CA HIS A 63 14.85 0.25 11.17
C HIS A 63 14.09 -1.03 10.78
N LEU A 64 13.52 -1.08 9.56
CA LEU A 64 12.89 -2.28 9.01
C LEU A 64 13.87 -3.46 9.01
N LEU A 65 15.07 -3.25 8.47
CA LEU A 65 16.13 -4.24 8.41
C LEU A 65 16.49 -4.75 9.82
N ARG A 66 16.69 -3.83 10.77
CA ARG A 66 17.02 -4.15 12.16
C ARG A 66 15.97 -4.98 12.86
N VAL A 67 14.67 -4.71 12.62
CA VAL A 67 13.56 -5.47 13.22
C VAL A 67 13.45 -6.86 12.60
N CYS A 68 13.75 -7.03 11.31
CA CYS A 68 13.64 -8.31 10.62
C CYS A 68 14.86 -9.22 10.80
N LEU A 69 16.02 -8.66 11.14
CA LEU A 69 17.26 -9.41 11.29
C LEU A 69 17.13 -10.54 12.34
N GLY A 70 17.61 -11.74 11.99
CA GLY A 70 17.53 -12.94 12.86
C GLY A 70 16.13 -13.58 12.87
N ARG A 71 15.31 -13.35 11.84
CA ARG A 71 13.97 -13.94 11.70
C ARG A 71 13.80 -14.56 10.32
N ASP A 72 12.93 -15.56 10.21
CA ASP A 72 12.46 -16.05 8.92
C ASP A 72 11.54 -14.99 8.31
N LYS A 73 12.04 -14.28 7.31
CA LYS A 73 11.31 -13.17 6.72
C LYS A 73 11.68 -12.97 5.27
N HIS A 74 10.68 -12.93 4.40
CA HIS A 74 10.84 -12.52 3.01
C HIS A 74 10.15 -11.17 2.81
N LEU A 75 10.92 -10.18 2.39
CA LEU A 75 10.43 -8.84 2.06
C LEU A 75 10.54 -8.62 0.55
N PHE A 76 9.48 -8.07 -0.01
CA PHE A 76 9.39 -7.66 -1.41
C PHE A 76 9.35 -6.14 -1.46
N LEU A 77 10.40 -5.53 -2.00
CA LEU A 77 10.51 -4.08 -2.13
C LEU A 77 10.37 -3.70 -3.59
N TYR A 78 9.62 -2.65 -3.87
CA TYR A 78 9.39 -2.12 -5.20
C TYR A 78 9.71 -0.64 -5.21
N GLY A 79 10.44 -0.16 -6.22
CA GLY A 79 10.84 1.24 -6.32
C GLY A 79 11.17 1.66 -7.75
N PRO A 80 11.48 2.94 -7.98
CA PRO A 80 11.80 3.50 -9.29
C PRO A 80 13.19 3.09 -9.77
N PRO A 81 13.61 3.51 -10.99
CA PRO A 81 14.98 3.31 -11.49
C PRO A 81 16.06 3.77 -10.49
N GLY A 82 17.09 2.96 -10.28
CA GLY A 82 18.17 3.16 -9.31
C GLY A 82 17.87 2.60 -7.90
N PHE A 83 16.69 2.04 -7.68
CA PHE A 83 16.27 1.54 -6.36
C PHE A 83 17.12 0.35 -5.87
N ILE A 84 17.49 -0.57 -6.77
CA ILE A 84 18.31 -1.73 -6.41
C ILE A 84 19.67 -1.28 -5.88
N ASP A 85 20.30 -0.34 -6.56
CA ASP A 85 21.62 0.17 -6.18
C ASP A 85 21.56 0.95 -4.85
N ASN A 86 20.47 1.70 -4.60
CA ASN A 86 20.25 2.41 -3.34
C ASN A 86 20.04 1.44 -2.17
N VAL A 87 19.29 0.34 -2.35
CA VAL A 87 19.16 -0.72 -1.34
C VAL A 87 20.50 -1.41 -1.10
N GLU A 88 21.23 -1.76 -2.15
CA GLU A 88 22.56 -2.36 -2.02
C GLU A 88 23.51 -1.43 -1.27
N GLY A 89 23.49 -0.13 -1.57
CA GLY A 89 24.29 0.88 -0.86
C GLY A 89 23.98 0.91 0.65
N LYS A 90 22.71 0.86 1.04
CA LYS A 90 22.30 0.76 2.43
C LYS A 90 22.79 -0.53 3.10
N LEU A 91 22.64 -1.67 2.43
CA LEU A 91 23.08 -2.96 2.95
C LEU A 91 24.62 -3.01 3.11
N ARG A 92 25.37 -2.44 2.19
CA ARG A 92 26.83 -2.36 2.23
C ARG A 92 27.39 -1.39 3.29
N ALA A 93 26.55 -0.50 3.81
CA ALA A 93 26.95 0.42 4.89
C ALA A 93 27.18 -0.30 6.24
N TYR A 94 26.76 -1.56 6.37
CA TYR A 94 26.90 -2.34 7.60
C TYR A 94 27.91 -3.49 7.47
N THR A 95 28.45 -3.94 8.62
CA THR A 95 29.34 -5.10 8.70
C THR A 95 28.54 -6.36 9.01
N TRP A 96 28.65 -7.40 8.16
CA TRP A 96 27.89 -8.64 8.23
C TRP A 96 28.77 -9.87 8.57
N ASN A 97 29.67 -9.74 9.53
CA ASN A 97 30.70 -10.76 9.84
C ASN A 97 30.18 -11.99 10.61
N LEU A 98 28.92 -12.01 11.04
CA LEU A 98 28.34 -13.11 11.84
C LEU A 98 27.08 -13.72 11.22
N VAL A 99 26.58 -13.17 10.12
CA VAL A 99 25.29 -13.58 9.56
C VAL A 99 25.30 -14.97 8.91
N GLU A 100 26.46 -15.48 8.55
CA GLU A 100 26.66 -16.86 8.05
C GLU A 100 26.21 -17.92 9.08
N ASN A 101 26.28 -17.57 10.37
CA ASN A 101 25.87 -18.46 11.46
C ASN A 101 24.36 -18.42 11.77
N TYR A 102 23.59 -17.58 11.06
CA TYR A 102 22.14 -17.51 11.27
C TYR A 102 21.45 -18.69 10.61
N GLU A 103 20.56 -19.34 11.38
CA GLU A 103 19.71 -20.41 10.84
C GLU A 103 18.50 -19.85 10.06
N ASN A 104 18.14 -18.61 10.34
CA ASN A 104 16.95 -17.95 9.77
C ASN A 104 17.12 -17.63 8.28
N ASP A 105 16.03 -17.78 7.54
CA ASP A 105 15.94 -17.40 6.12
C ASP A 105 15.38 -15.97 6.00
N PHE A 106 16.27 -14.97 6.01
CA PHE A 106 15.88 -13.60 5.76
C PHE A 106 16.36 -13.14 4.39
N ARG A 107 15.41 -12.76 3.54
CA ARG A 107 15.64 -12.34 2.15
C ARG A 107 14.92 -11.06 1.81
N LEU A 108 15.56 -10.25 0.95
CA LEU A 108 15.00 -9.09 0.31
C LEU A 108 14.93 -9.35 -1.20
N ALA A 109 13.75 -9.34 -1.79
CA ALA A 109 13.56 -9.30 -3.22
C ALA A 109 13.26 -7.84 -3.60
N VAL A 110 14.22 -7.17 -4.20
CA VAL A 110 14.15 -5.76 -4.56
C VAL A 110 13.87 -5.63 -6.04
N THR A 111 12.74 -5.05 -6.39
CA THR A 111 12.29 -4.86 -7.76
C THR A 111 12.33 -3.40 -8.13
N GLU A 112 13.08 -3.10 -9.16
CA GLU A 112 13.17 -1.79 -9.80
C GLU A 112 12.22 -1.74 -10.98
N LEU A 113 11.38 -0.72 -11.03
CA LEU A 113 10.37 -0.51 -12.06
C LEU A 113 10.87 0.53 -13.07
N HIS A 114 10.77 0.20 -14.35
CA HIS A 114 11.05 1.07 -15.47
C HIS A 114 9.85 1.12 -16.41
N PRO A 115 9.71 2.13 -17.25
CA PRO A 115 8.72 2.10 -18.33
C PRO A 115 8.92 0.85 -19.20
N GLY A 116 7.89 -0.03 -19.24
CA GLY A 116 7.88 -1.25 -20.05
C GLY A 116 8.65 -2.45 -19.49
N ARG A 117 9.44 -2.31 -18.42
CA ARG A 117 10.20 -3.43 -17.85
C ARG A 117 10.36 -3.32 -16.34
N ARG A 118 10.63 -4.44 -15.69
CA ARG A 118 11.07 -4.51 -14.28
C ARG A 118 12.29 -5.40 -14.14
N GLU A 119 13.09 -5.12 -13.13
CA GLU A 119 14.29 -5.86 -12.80
C GLU A 119 14.29 -6.19 -11.30
N THR A 120 14.60 -7.43 -10.93
CA THR A 120 14.60 -7.86 -9.53
C THR A 120 15.95 -8.44 -9.15
N ALA A 121 16.55 -7.92 -8.09
CA ALA A 121 17.69 -8.47 -7.39
C ALA A 121 17.25 -9.10 -6.07
N VAL A 122 17.91 -10.19 -5.67
CA VAL A 122 17.65 -10.86 -4.39
C VAL A 122 18.88 -10.75 -3.51
N PHE A 123 18.67 -10.36 -2.26
CA PHE A 123 19.71 -10.22 -1.24
C PHE A 123 19.36 -11.16 -0.08
N GLN A 124 20.28 -12.06 0.26
CA GLN A 124 20.07 -13.01 1.35
C GLN A 124 20.98 -12.68 2.54
N CYS A 125 20.42 -12.66 3.75
CA CYS A 125 21.15 -12.30 4.96
C CYS A 125 22.38 -13.19 5.19
N ARG A 126 22.25 -14.51 5.02
CA ARG A 126 23.36 -15.48 5.20
C ARG A 126 24.54 -15.23 4.25
N GLU A 127 24.28 -14.64 3.09
CA GLU A 127 25.28 -14.27 2.10
C GLU A 127 25.80 -12.82 2.31
N ALA A 128 25.66 -12.31 3.54
CA ALA A 128 26.01 -10.92 3.89
C ALA A 128 25.32 -9.89 2.99
N PHE A 129 24.10 -10.18 2.56
CA PHE A 129 23.31 -9.38 1.63
C PHE A 129 24.01 -9.06 0.31
N ARG A 130 24.90 -9.93 -0.15
CA ARG A 130 25.42 -9.82 -1.51
C ARG A 130 24.28 -10.14 -2.48
N PRO A 131 24.15 -9.39 -3.58
CA PRO A 131 23.11 -9.69 -4.56
C PRO A 131 23.37 -11.04 -5.22
N GLU A 132 22.30 -11.79 -5.52
CA GLU A 132 22.40 -12.98 -6.36
C GLU A 132 23.00 -12.60 -7.73
N PRO A 133 23.82 -13.48 -8.35
CA PRO A 133 24.53 -13.16 -9.60
C PRO A 133 23.62 -12.82 -10.77
N GLN A 134 22.39 -13.34 -10.78
CA GLN A 134 21.43 -13.13 -11.86
C GLN A 134 20.24 -12.29 -11.39
N ARG A 135 20.07 -11.14 -12.02
CA ARG A 135 18.85 -10.33 -11.88
C ARG A 135 17.74 -10.95 -12.74
N ARG A 136 16.51 -10.92 -12.22
CA ARG A 136 15.32 -11.38 -12.97
C ARG A 136 14.74 -10.19 -13.71
N ILE A 137 14.60 -10.32 -15.03
CA ILE A 137 14.02 -9.30 -15.89
C ILE A 137 12.63 -9.77 -16.31
N GLY A 138 11.67 -8.85 -16.34
CA GLY A 138 10.30 -9.10 -16.79
C GLY A 138 9.66 -7.85 -17.34
N ASP A 139 8.50 -8.01 -17.96
CA ASP A 139 7.70 -6.90 -18.47
C ASP A 139 7.00 -6.15 -17.32
N PHE A 140 6.77 -4.86 -17.51
CA PHE A 140 6.01 -4.01 -16.62
C PHE A 140 4.98 -3.21 -17.42
N ASP A 141 3.72 -3.52 -17.23
CA ASP A 141 2.55 -2.91 -17.88
C ASP A 141 1.80 -1.90 -16.98
N GLY A 142 2.37 -1.59 -15.82
CA GLY A 142 1.76 -0.78 -14.78
C GLY A 142 1.37 -1.61 -13.53
N THR A 143 1.19 -2.93 -13.65
CA THR A 143 0.86 -3.80 -12.52
C THR A 143 2.13 -4.27 -11.81
N VAL A 144 2.31 -3.81 -10.57
CA VAL A 144 3.47 -4.14 -9.72
C VAL A 144 3.29 -5.50 -9.07
N VAL A 145 2.12 -5.73 -8.47
CA VAL A 145 1.77 -6.96 -7.74
C VAL A 145 0.34 -7.35 -8.07
N GLU A 146 0.13 -8.62 -8.36
CA GLU A 146 -1.19 -9.23 -8.43
C GLU A 146 -1.33 -10.34 -7.40
N ARG A 147 -2.43 -10.31 -6.64
CA ARG A 147 -2.81 -11.31 -5.63
C ARG A 147 -4.25 -11.75 -5.88
N ASP A 148 -4.67 -12.83 -5.23
CA ASP A 148 -6.03 -13.37 -5.38
C ASP A 148 -7.10 -12.30 -5.09
N ALA A 149 -6.90 -11.50 -4.03
CA ALA A 149 -7.89 -10.54 -3.54
C ALA A 149 -7.66 -9.10 -4.02
N TYR A 150 -6.47 -8.72 -4.45
CA TYR A 150 -6.11 -7.36 -4.82
C TYR A 150 -4.96 -7.30 -5.82
N TYR A 151 -4.75 -6.16 -6.39
CA TYR A 151 -3.53 -5.81 -7.13
C TYR A 151 -3.03 -4.43 -6.72
N VAL A 152 -1.75 -4.19 -6.99
CA VAL A 152 -1.11 -2.89 -6.80
C VAL A 152 -0.52 -2.47 -8.14
N ASP A 153 -0.95 -1.31 -8.63
CA ASP A 153 -0.42 -0.66 -9.81
C ASP A 153 0.49 0.50 -9.43
N ALA A 154 1.34 0.91 -10.37
CA ALA A 154 2.13 2.12 -10.26
C ALA A 154 2.11 2.95 -11.56
N VAL A 155 2.26 4.26 -11.40
CA VAL A 155 2.45 5.22 -12.49
C VAL A 155 3.62 6.13 -12.15
N PHE A 156 4.42 6.49 -13.16
CA PHE A 156 5.52 7.43 -13.01
C PHE A 156 5.02 8.86 -13.02
N LEU A 157 5.46 9.62 -12.02
CA LEU A 157 5.28 11.06 -11.91
C LEU A 157 6.61 11.78 -12.01
N ASP A 158 6.57 13.08 -12.31
CA ASP A 158 7.74 13.95 -12.33
C ASP A 158 7.90 14.67 -10.99
N HIS A 159 9.03 14.43 -10.34
CA HIS A 159 9.53 15.15 -9.17
C HIS A 159 11.01 15.53 -9.40
N LYS A 160 11.37 15.95 -10.63
CA LYS A 160 12.76 16.13 -11.09
C LYS A 160 13.57 14.81 -11.11
N VAL A 161 13.13 13.81 -10.38
CA VAL A 161 13.53 12.40 -10.45
C VAL A 161 12.29 11.55 -10.71
N PRO A 162 12.43 10.33 -11.27
CA PRO A 162 11.31 9.42 -11.37
C PRO A 162 10.71 9.13 -10.00
N CYS A 163 9.44 9.50 -9.80
CA CYS A 163 8.67 9.22 -8.62
C CYS A 163 7.48 8.35 -8.98
N LEU A 164 7.14 7.37 -8.14
CA LEU A 164 6.02 6.45 -8.36
C LEU A 164 4.82 6.86 -7.53
N ALA A 165 3.64 6.93 -8.14
CA ALA A 165 2.40 6.86 -7.40
C ALA A 165 1.90 5.41 -7.41
N PHE A 166 1.22 4.98 -6.34
CA PHE A 166 0.72 3.62 -6.19
C PHE A 166 -0.79 3.60 -6.00
N ARG A 167 -1.45 2.58 -6.60
CA ARG A 167 -2.86 2.31 -6.43
C ARG A 167 -3.05 0.87 -5.98
N LEU A 168 -3.64 0.67 -4.81
CA LEU A 168 -4.13 -0.63 -4.39
C LEU A 168 -5.61 -0.74 -4.74
N GLU A 169 -5.98 -1.81 -5.41
CA GLU A 169 -7.37 -2.10 -5.75
C GLU A 169 -7.76 -3.51 -5.32
N GLU A 170 -8.79 -3.61 -4.48
CA GLU A 170 -9.43 -4.87 -4.10
C GLU A 170 -10.27 -5.36 -5.27
N LYS A 171 -9.99 -6.56 -5.81
CA LYS A 171 -10.68 -7.11 -6.98
C LYS A 171 -12.19 -7.21 -6.77
N ARG A 172 -12.58 -7.69 -5.60
CA ARG A 172 -13.98 -7.73 -5.14
C ARG A 172 -14.02 -7.81 -3.63
N ARG A 173 -14.97 -7.17 -3.00
CA ARG A 173 -15.17 -7.28 -1.56
C ARG A 173 -16.15 -8.39 -1.25
N VAL A 174 -15.65 -9.44 -0.60
CA VAL A 174 -16.42 -10.60 -0.15
C VAL A 174 -16.87 -10.35 1.29
N ASN A 175 -18.12 -9.98 1.47
CA ASN A 175 -18.71 -9.72 2.79
C ASN A 175 -19.48 -10.95 3.25
N VAL A 176 -19.34 -11.32 4.52
CA VAL A 176 -20.10 -12.40 5.13
C VAL A 176 -21.28 -11.81 5.87
N MET A 177 -22.49 -12.28 5.55
CA MET A 177 -23.73 -11.87 6.20
C MET A 177 -23.87 -12.62 7.52
N LYS A 178 -23.65 -11.91 8.64
CA LYS A 178 -23.64 -12.51 9.99
C LYS A 178 -24.99 -13.16 10.35
N ASN A 179 -26.11 -12.55 9.94
CA ASN A 179 -27.44 -13.09 10.19
C ASN A 179 -27.65 -14.42 9.47
N ALA A 180 -27.22 -14.50 8.20
CA ALA A 180 -27.31 -15.74 7.42
C ALA A 180 -26.42 -16.85 7.98
N LEU A 181 -25.23 -16.52 8.51
CA LEU A 181 -24.43 -17.49 9.26
C LEU A 181 -25.15 -18.01 10.50
N ALA A 182 -25.77 -17.13 11.27
CA ALA A 182 -26.53 -17.51 12.46
C ALA A 182 -27.73 -18.41 12.14
N GLU A 183 -28.47 -18.10 11.06
CA GLU A 183 -29.58 -18.93 10.56
C GLU A 183 -29.13 -20.35 10.15
N MET A 184 -27.89 -20.48 9.65
CA MET A 184 -27.27 -21.78 9.35
C MET A 184 -26.66 -22.47 10.58
N GLY A 185 -26.68 -21.83 11.77
CA GLY A 185 -26.03 -22.33 12.98
C GLY A 185 -24.51 -22.39 12.83
N LEU A 186 -23.91 -21.47 12.07
CA LEU A 186 -22.48 -21.39 11.81
C LEU A 186 -21.87 -20.22 12.56
N PRO A 187 -21.07 -20.44 13.58
CA PRO A 187 -20.32 -19.35 14.22
C PRO A 187 -19.19 -18.84 13.33
N GLY A 188 -18.89 -17.54 13.49
CA GLY A 188 -17.74 -16.94 12.83
C GLY A 188 -16.42 -17.56 13.30
N GLY A 189 -15.45 -17.66 12.38
CA GLY A 189 -14.14 -18.26 12.70
C GLY A 189 -13.13 -18.12 11.56
N ALA A 190 -11.95 -18.68 11.76
CA ALA A 190 -10.85 -18.64 10.79
C ALA A 190 -11.21 -19.30 9.44
N TRP A 191 -12.13 -20.25 9.42
CA TRP A 191 -12.62 -20.91 8.21
C TRP A 191 -13.26 -19.94 7.19
N ILE A 192 -13.77 -18.78 7.66
CA ILE A 192 -14.32 -17.73 6.79
C ILE A 192 -13.24 -17.17 5.85
N ASN A 193 -11.98 -17.13 6.28
CA ASN A 193 -10.91 -16.69 5.40
C ASN A 193 -10.69 -17.68 4.26
N ALA A 194 -10.72 -18.99 4.54
CA ALA A 194 -10.62 -20.03 3.53
C ALA A 194 -11.79 -19.93 2.52
N LEU A 195 -13.03 -19.73 3.01
CA LEU A 195 -14.20 -19.49 2.15
C LEU A 195 -13.98 -18.29 1.22
N LYS A 196 -13.51 -17.16 1.76
CA LYS A 196 -13.21 -15.96 0.96
C LYS A 196 -12.12 -16.20 -0.07
N ASP A 197 -11.11 -16.99 0.28
CA ASP A 197 -10.02 -17.34 -0.64
C ASP A 197 -10.50 -18.18 -1.81
N CYS A 198 -11.37 -19.17 -1.57
CA CYS A 198 -11.99 -19.96 -2.63
C CYS A 198 -12.78 -19.04 -3.61
N ILE A 199 -13.51 -18.06 -3.07
CA ILE A 199 -14.27 -17.10 -3.90
C ILE A 199 -13.32 -16.20 -4.71
N HIS A 200 -12.25 -15.69 -4.09
CA HIS A 200 -11.26 -14.84 -4.80
C HIS A 200 -10.54 -15.60 -5.92
N ARG A 201 -10.26 -16.89 -5.72
CA ARG A 201 -9.66 -17.77 -6.74
C ARG A 201 -10.65 -18.27 -7.78
N ASN A 202 -11.94 -17.89 -7.69
CA ASN A 202 -13.01 -18.39 -8.57
C ASN A 202 -13.07 -19.94 -8.61
N GLU A 203 -12.92 -20.58 -7.46
CA GLU A 203 -13.06 -22.04 -7.40
C GLU A 203 -14.47 -22.50 -7.82
N PRO A 204 -14.63 -23.71 -8.39
CA PRO A 204 -15.93 -24.22 -8.81
C PRO A 204 -16.93 -24.31 -7.65
N ASP A 205 -18.21 -24.14 -7.93
CA ASP A 205 -19.28 -24.19 -6.91
C ASP A 205 -19.35 -25.52 -6.15
N GLY A 206 -18.90 -26.60 -6.74
CA GLY A 206 -18.79 -27.92 -6.11
C GLY A 206 -17.61 -28.06 -5.15
N SER A 207 -16.67 -27.08 -5.07
CA SER A 207 -15.52 -27.13 -4.17
C SER A 207 -15.98 -27.25 -2.72
N VAL A 208 -15.29 -28.08 -1.96
CA VAL A 208 -15.63 -28.39 -0.56
C VAL A 208 -15.05 -27.33 0.37
N VAL A 209 -15.90 -26.71 1.17
CA VAL A 209 -15.52 -25.76 2.22
C VAL A 209 -15.82 -26.37 3.57
N ARG A 210 -14.80 -26.45 4.44
CA ARG A 210 -14.91 -26.94 5.80
C ARG A 210 -15.10 -25.77 6.75
N ALA A 211 -16.30 -25.67 7.35
CA ALA A 211 -16.59 -24.74 8.43
C ALA A 211 -16.27 -25.43 9.76
N TRP A 212 -15.39 -24.85 10.57
CA TRP A 212 -14.99 -25.43 11.83
C TRP A 212 -14.94 -24.40 12.96
N TRP A 213 -15.27 -24.85 14.18
CA TRP A 213 -15.24 -24.02 15.38
C TRP A 213 -15.04 -24.89 16.63
N ARG A 214 -14.80 -24.26 17.77
CA ARG A 214 -14.79 -24.97 19.06
C ARG A 214 -16.17 -24.89 19.69
N GLY A 215 -16.75 -26.03 19.99
CA GLY A 215 -17.99 -26.15 20.75
C GLY A 215 -17.81 -25.77 22.24
N GLU A 216 -18.91 -25.79 23.00
CA GLU A 216 -18.91 -25.47 24.42
C GLU A 216 -18.00 -26.42 25.25
N ASP A 217 -17.90 -27.67 24.84
CA ASP A 217 -17.00 -28.69 25.39
C ASP A 217 -15.54 -28.56 24.95
N ARG A 218 -15.18 -27.47 24.22
CA ARG A 218 -13.88 -27.19 23.61
C ARG A 218 -13.46 -28.16 22.49
N ARG A 219 -14.29 -29.13 22.12
CA ARG A 219 -14.03 -30.00 20.97
C ARG A 219 -14.21 -29.23 19.67
N VAL A 220 -13.46 -29.64 18.65
CA VAL A 220 -13.61 -29.09 17.32
C VAL A 220 -14.85 -29.70 16.69
N VAL A 221 -15.79 -28.85 16.30
CA VAL A 221 -16.94 -29.20 15.47
C VAL A 221 -16.62 -28.80 14.03
N GLU A 222 -16.89 -29.71 13.10
CA GLU A 222 -16.67 -29.47 11.67
C GLU A 222 -17.93 -29.80 10.89
N ARG A 223 -18.26 -28.97 9.93
CA ARG A 223 -19.33 -29.20 8.93
C ARG A 223 -18.82 -28.86 7.56
N THR A 224 -19.27 -29.60 6.57
CA THR A 224 -18.82 -29.51 5.19
C THR A 224 -19.96 -28.96 4.32
N PHE A 225 -19.65 -28.03 3.46
CA PHE A 225 -20.59 -27.39 2.52
C PHE A 225 -19.95 -27.29 1.14
N SER A 226 -20.77 -27.16 0.10
CA SER A 226 -20.29 -26.73 -1.20
C SER A 226 -20.01 -25.22 -1.18
N LEU A 227 -19.02 -24.78 -1.99
CA LEU A 227 -18.71 -23.36 -2.14
C LEU A 227 -19.94 -22.58 -2.64
N GLY A 228 -20.67 -23.14 -3.61
CA GLY A 228 -21.87 -22.52 -4.17
C GLY A 228 -22.94 -22.28 -3.10
N GLU A 229 -23.24 -23.28 -2.24
CA GLU A 229 -24.21 -23.13 -1.15
C GLU A 229 -23.83 -22.00 -0.20
N LEU A 230 -22.57 -21.94 0.25
CA LEU A 230 -22.14 -20.87 1.15
C LEU A 230 -22.11 -19.52 0.45
N ARG A 231 -21.67 -19.47 -0.82
CA ARG A 231 -21.65 -18.22 -1.60
C ARG A 231 -23.06 -17.62 -1.71
N ASP A 232 -24.03 -18.42 -2.06
CA ASP A 232 -25.39 -17.93 -2.34
C ASP A 232 -26.15 -17.58 -1.04
N ARG A 233 -25.89 -18.27 0.08
CA ARG A 233 -26.59 -18.07 1.34
C ARG A 233 -25.94 -17.05 2.27
N VAL A 234 -24.59 -17.01 2.36
CA VAL A 234 -23.91 -16.23 3.40
C VAL A 234 -22.97 -15.15 2.87
N ILE A 235 -22.78 -15.04 1.55
CA ILE A 235 -21.88 -14.07 0.95
C ILE A 235 -22.63 -12.97 0.20
N LYS A 236 -22.18 -11.73 0.42
CA LYS A 236 -22.53 -10.57 -0.41
C LYS A 236 -21.26 -10.02 -1.06
N ILE A 237 -21.20 -10.09 -2.38
CA ILE A 237 -20.11 -9.51 -3.16
C ILE A 237 -20.45 -8.05 -3.49
N THR A 238 -19.52 -7.15 -3.24
CA THR A 238 -19.63 -5.72 -3.57
C THR A 238 -18.36 -5.26 -4.28
N PRO A 239 -18.36 -4.11 -4.98
CA PRO A 239 -17.16 -3.54 -5.55
C PRO A 239 -16.04 -3.45 -4.51
N GLY A 240 -14.83 -3.69 -4.96
CA GLY A 240 -13.64 -3.62 -4.13
C GLY A 240 -13.31 -2.18 -3.72
N GLN A 241 -12.40 -2.04 -2.77
CA GLN A 241 -11.89 -0.76 -2.28
C GLN A 241 -10.69 -0.34 -3.12
N ARG A 242 -10.65 0.94 -3.54
CA ARG A 242 -9.53 1.56 -4.25
C ARG A 242 -8.88 2.60 -3.35
N ILE A 243 -7.57 2.43 -3.10
CA ILE A 243 -6.74 3.34 -2.30
C ILE A 243 -5.57 3.79 -3.17
N VAL A 244 -5.36 5.10 -3.27
CA VAL A 244 -4.29 5.70 -4.06
C VAL A 244 -3.36 6.50 -3.16
N TYR A 245 -2.06 6.39 -3.41
CA TYR A 245 -1.00 7.09 -2.70
C TYR A 245 -0.16 7.87 -3.70
N VAL A 246 -0.17 9.18 -3.58
CA VAL A 246 0.55 10.14 -4.42
C VAL A 246 1.38 11.03 -3.54
N THR A 247 2.68 11.02 -3.73
CA THR A 247 3.59 11.92 -3.03
C THR A 247 4.54 12.55 -4.04
N ASP A 248 5.17 13.63 -3.66
CA ASP A 248 6.25 14.32 -4.37
C ASP A 248 6.05 14.41 -5.89
N ALA A 249 5.26 15.38 -6.28
CA ALA A 249 4.95 15.63 -7.68
C ALA A 249 4.88 17.13 -7.95
N ILE A 250 5.46 17.57 -9.07
CA ILE A 250 5.26 18.94 -9.56
C ILE A 250 3.86 19.09 -10.16
N ASP A 251 3.23 20.25 -9.94
CA ASP A 251 2.00 20.66 -10.63
C ASP A 251 2.30 20.96 -12.10
N SER A 252 2.13 19.96 -12.93
CA SER A 252 2.31 20.05 -14.38
C SER A 252 1.14 19.39 -15.11
N PRO A 253 0.82 19.78 -16.36
CA PRO A 253 -0.26 19.15 -17.12
C PRO A 253 -0.10 17.62 -17.25
N ALA A 254 1.14 17.13 -17.39
CA ALA A 254 1.41 15.72 -17.53
C ALA A 254 1.17 14.95 -16.20
N ASN A 255 1.58 15.50 -15.05
CA ASN A 255 1.29 14.90 -13.75
C ASN A 255 -0.19 14.99 -13.41
N GLU A 256 -0.85 16.11 -13.73
CA GLU A 256 -2.30 16.27 -13.53
C GLU A 256 -3.07 15.17 -14.25
N GLU A 257 -2.84 15.01 -15.58
CA GLU A 257 -3.51 13.99 -16.39
C GLU A 257 -3.32 12.59 -15.76
N ARG A 258 -2.07 12.26 -15.39
CA ARG A 258 -1.73 10.95 -14.80
C ARG A 258 -2.39 10.75 -13.45
N ILE A 259 -2.28 11.72 -12.54
CA ILE A 259 -2.86 11.63 -11.18
C ILE A 259 -4.38 11.51 -11.25
N VAL A 260 -5.04 12.35 -12.04
CA VAL A 260 -6.51 12.35 -12.19
C VAL A 260 -6.99 11.02 -12.77
N ALA A 261 -6.36 10.52 -13.84
CA ALA A 261 -6.72 9.23 -14.44
C ALA A 261 -6.48 8.07 -13.46
N PHE A 262 -5.35 8.09 -12.75
CA PHE A 262 -4.95 7.02 -11.84
C PHE A 262 -5.79 6.96 -10.55
N ALA A 263 -6.20 8.14 -10.03
CA ALA A 263 -7.00 8.25 -8.82
C ALA A 263 -8.52 8.24 -9.07
N ARG A 264 -8.97 8.16 -10.31
CA ARG A 264 -10.39 8.29 -10.67
C ARG A 264 -11.30 7.41 -9.85
N GLY A 265 -12.25 8.05 -9.12
CA GLY A 265 -13.25 7.38 -8.31
C GLY A 265 -12.70 6.59 -7.11
N ALA A 266 -11.48 6.88 -6.66
CA ALA A 266 -10.89 6.19 -5.52
C ALA A 266 -11.69 6.38 -4.24
N ASP A 267 -11.76 5.33 -3.40
CA ASP A 267 -12.39 5.43 -2.07
C ASP A 267 -11.57 6.28 -1.11
N ALA A 268 -10.23 6.29 -1.29
CA ALA A 268 -9.33 7.14 -0.54
C ALA A 268 -8.12 7.51 -1.41
N LEU A 269 -7.81 8.80 -1.47
CA LEU A 269 -6.59 9.34 -2.03
C LEU A 269 -5.75 9.92 -0.90
N PHE A 270 -4.56 9.39 -0.70
CA PHE A 270 -3.52 10.00 0.11
C PHE A 270 -2.65 10.80 -0.85
N ILE A 271 -2.57 12.12 -0.67
CA ILE A 271 -1.88 13.01 -1.59
C ILE A 271 -1.06 14.04 -0.83
N GLU A 272 0.17 14.28 -1.28
CA GLU A 272 1.00 15.32 -0.69
C GLU A 272 0.36 16.70 -0.79
N ALA A 273 0.71 17.56 0.15
CA ALA A 273 0.51 19.01 0.09
C ALA A 273 1.62 19.67 0.90
N CYS A 274 2.80 19.83 0.30
CA CYS A 274 3.95 20.34 1.02
C CYS A 274 3.81 21.83 1.35
N PHE A 275 3.07 22.59 0.55
CA PHE A 275 2.93 24.04 0.67
C PHE A 275 1.47 24.50 0.72
N LEU A 276 1.23 25.68 1.33
CA LEU A 276 0.02 26.47 1.12
C LEU A 276 0.13 27.23 -0.23
N ASP A 277 -1.00 27.62 -0.83
CA ASP A 277 -1.03 28.24 -2.16
C ASP A 277 -0.37 29.62 -2.19
N GLU A 278 -0.22 30.29 -1.06
CA GLU A 278 0.57 31.51 -0.91
C GLU A 278 2.04 31.34 -1.32
N ASP A 279 2.57 30.11 -1.26
CA ASP A 279 3.93 29.75 -1.62
C ASP A 279 3.99 28.89 -2.92
N ARG A 280 3.04 29.07 -3.81
CA ARG A 280 2.91 28.27 -5.05
C ARG A 280 4.17 28.28 -5.94
N GLU A 281 4.82 29.43 -6.08
CA GLU A 281 6.05 29.54 -6.84
C GLU A 281 7.14 28.64 -6.22
N ARG A 282 7.29 28.73 -4.89
CA ARG A 282 8.25 27.90 -4.17
C ARG A 282 7.91 26.41 -4.23
N ALA A 283 6.64 26.05 -4.21
CA ALA A 283 6.19 24.67 -4.42
C ALA A 283 6.67 24.15 -5.79
N GLY A 284 6.50 24.94 -6.85
CA GLY A 284 6.99 24.62 -8.19
C GLY A 284 8.52 24.46 -8.25
N GLU A 285 9.29 25.37 -7.64
CA GLU A 285 10.76 25.29 -7.57
C GLU A 285 11.24 24.02 -6.85
N LYS A 286 10.46 23.55 -5.86
CA LYS A 286 10.76 22.38 -5.05
C LYS A 286 10.13 21.09 -5.59
N TYR A 287 9.38 21.18 -6.70
CA TYR A 287 8.69 20.04 -7.33
C TYR A 287 7.64 19.39 -6.41
N HIS A 288 6.91 20.20 -5.64
CA HIS A 288 5.83 19.77 -4.76
C HIS A 288 4.49 20.43 -5.10
N LEU A 289 3.42 19.87 -4.53
CA LEU A 289 2.08 20.41 -4.63
C LEU A 289 1.77 21.40 -3.48
N THR A 290 0.86 22.35 -3.77
CA THR A 290 0.16 23.11 -2.74
C THR A 290 -1.10 22.36 -2.28
N ALA A 291 -1.63 22.73 -1.11
CA ALA A 291 -2.89 22.18 -0.60
C ALA A 291 -4.05 22.42 -1.60
N ARG A 292 -4.10 23.61 -2.21
CA ARG A 292 -5.09 23.94 -3.25
C ARG A 292 -4.97 23.03 -4.48
N GLN A 293 -3.75 22.79 -4.97
CA GLN A 293 -3.50 21.90 -6.10
C GLN A 293 -3.89 20.47 -5.79
N ALA A 294 -3.52 19.96 -4.61
CA ALA A 294 -3.91 18.62 -4.14
C ALA A 294 -5.45 18.47 -4.07
N GLY A 295 -6.15 19.45 -3.50
CA GLY A 295 -7.61 19.47 -3.44
C GLY A 295 -8.25 19.50 -4.82
N ARG A 296 -7.70 20.28 -5.77
CA ARG A 296 -8.17 20.37 -7.14
C ARG A 296 -8.01 19.01 -7.87
N LEU A 297 -6.86 18.38 -7.75
CA LEU A 297 -6.60 17.06 -8.34
C LEU A 297 -7.57 16.00 -7.77
N ALA A 298 -7.82 16.03 -6.47
CA ALA A 298 -8.78 15.15 -5.81
C ALA A 298 -10.21 15.37 -6.34
N GLY A 299 -10.62 16.63 -6.58
CA GLY A 299 -11.91 16.99 -7.15
C GLY A 299 -12.07 16.50 -8.58
N LEU A 300 -11.09 16.77 -9.46
CA LEU A 300 -11.06 16.31 -10.85
C LEU A 300 -11.07 14.77 -10.96
N ALA A 301 -10.44 14.07 -10.01
CA ALA A 301 -10.46 12.62 -9.97
C ALA A 301 -11.77 12.05 -9.40
N GLY A 302 -12.65 12.87 -8.83
CA GLY A 302 -13.92 12.42 -8.25
C GLY A 302 -13.74 11.43 -7.11
N VAL A 303 -12.72 11.61 -6.26
CA VAL A 303 -12.44 10.69 -5.15
C VAL A 303 -13.48 10.85 -4.03
N LYS A 304 -13.82 9.77 -3.32
CA LYS A 304 -14.79 9.82 -2.23
C LYS A 304 -14.27 10.54 -0.99
N ARG A 305 -12.96 10.42 -0.74
CA ARG A 305 -12.24 11.15 0.33
C ARG A 305 -10.78 11.29 -0.03
N PHE A 306 -10.13 12.31 0.50
CA PHE A 306 -8.68 12.47 0.42
C PHE A 306 -8.10 12.79 1.80
N VAL A 307 -6.80 12.54 1.94
CA VAL A 307 -6.00 12.80 3.15
C VAL A 307 -4.72 13.48 2.69
N LEU A 308 -4.48 14.67 3.24
CA LEU A 308 -3.25 15.42 2.98
C LEU A 308 -2.14 14.99 3.92
N PHE A 309 -0.92 14.99 3.43
CA PHE A 309 0.28 14.72 4.22
C PHE A 309 1.51 15.38 3.60
N HIS A 310 2.68 15.18 4.17
CA HIS A 310 3.97 15.70 3.70
C HIS A 310 4.02 17.22 3.72
N HIS A 311 3.48 17.82 4.81
CA HIS A 311 3.51 19.27 4.98
C HIS A 311 4.89 19.78 5.37
N SER A 312 5.33 20.89 4.77
CA SER A 312 6.57 21.54 5.16
C SER A 312 6.53 21.98 6.64
N PRO A 313 7.56 21.67 7.43
CA PRO A 313 7.60 22.02 8.86
C PRO A 313 7.43 23.52 9.15
N LYS A 314 7.66 24.41 8.18
CA LYS A 314 7.47 25.85 8.34
C LYS A 314 6.02 26.26 8.63
N TYR A 315 5.05 25.39 8.36
CA TYR A 315 3.63 25.63 8.59
C TYR A 315 3.08 24.98 9.86
N ARG A 316 3.94 24.48 10.76
CA ARG A 316 3.48 23.97 12.05
C ARG A 316 2.66 25.04 12.79
N GLY A 317 1.46 24.63 13.28
CA GLY A 317 0.47 25.53 13.85
C GLY A 317 -0.50 26.16 12.84
N ARG A 318 -0.42 25.75 11.54
CA ARG A 318 -1.34 26.19 10.48
C ARG A 318 -1.99 24.98 9.77
N GLU A 319 -2.15 23.87 10.47
CA GLU A 319 -2.68 22.61 9.94
C GLU A 319 -4.06 22.77 9.31
N GLU A 320 -4.91 23.59 9.93
CA GLU A 320 -6.28 23.85 9.45
C GLU A 320 -6.29 24.52 8.07
N SER A 321 -5.29 25.41 7.79
CA SER A 321 -5.19 26.09 6.51
C SER A 321 -5.04 25.13 5.33
N PHE A 322 -4.32 24.01 5.50
CA PHE A 322 -4.18 22.99 4.46
C PHE A 322 -5.53 22.33 4.13
N ALA A 323 -6.28 21.95 5.18
CA ALA A 323 -7.58 21.33 5.01
C ALA A 323 -8.59 22.31 4.36
N GLU A 324 -8.58 23.59 4.77
CA GLU A 324 -9.48 24.61 4.23
C GLU A 324 -9.20 24.89 2.74
N GLU A 325 -7.94 25.12 2.36
CA GLU A 325 -7.56 25.37 0.97
C GLU A 325 -7.89 24.18 0.05
N ALA A 326 -7.52 22.99 0.48
CA ALA A 326 -7.74 21.78 -0.32
C ALA A 326 -9.24 21.49 -0.44
N MET A 327 -10.01 21.59 0.66
CA MET A 327 -11.43 21.32 0.62
C MET A 327 -12.20 22.34 -0.22
N ARG A 328 -11.77 23.61 -0.23
CA ARG A 328 -12.34 24.63 -1.10
C ARG A 328 -12.15 24.25 -2.58
N ALA A 329 -10.91 23.96 -2.97
CA ALA A 329 -10.59 23.56 -4.33
C ALA A 329 -11.30 22.27 -4.75
N PHE A 330 -11.36 21.27 -3.86
CA PHE A 330 -12.10 20.03 -4.10
C PHE A 330 -13.58 20.28 -4.41
N ARG A 331 -14.25 21.13 -3.62
CA ARG A 331 -15.67 21.47 -3.84
C ARG A 331 -15.90 22.27 -5.12
N GLU A 332 -14.97 23.17 -5.48
CA GLU A 332 -15.04 23.95 -6.70
C GLU A 332 -15.06 23.03 -7.95
N GLU A 333 -14.18 22.02 -8.00
CA GLU A 333 -14.12 21.08 -9.13
C GLU A 333 -15.26 20.07 -9.11
N SER A 334 -15.63 19.53 -7.95
CA SER A 334 -16.71 18.53 -7.84
C SER A 334 -18.08 19.10 -8.28
N ARG A 335 -18.31 20.41 -8.14
CA ARG A 335 -19.53 21.07 -8.63
C ARG A 335 -19.52 21.27 -10.13
N ARG A 336 -18.35 21.53 -10.74
CA ARG A 336 -18.23 21.69 -12.20
C ARG A 336 -18.58 20.42 -12.94
N ASP A 337 -18.22 19.27 -12.39
CA ASP A 337 -18.47 17.95 -13.00
C ASP A 337 -19.83 17.35 -12.61
N GLY A 338 -20.67 18.06 -11.87
CA GLY A 338 -21.99 17.56 -11.45
C GLY A 338 -21.96 16.39 -10.47
N ILE A 339 -20.82 16.19 -9.78
CA ILE A 339 -20.60 15.07 -8.84
C ILE A 339 -21.23 15.38 -7.46
N LEU A 340 -21.40 16.66 -7.13
CA LEU A 340 -22.12 17.13 -5.92
C LEU A 340 -23.25 18.06 -6.33
N GLU A 341 -24.50 17.69 -6.00
CA GLU A 341 -25.65 18.59 -6.00
C GLU A 341 -25.63 19.53 -4.79
#